data_e6de98374f422164d98cc4a9b030fec6
#
_entry.id   e6de98374f422164d98cc4a9b030fec6
#
_cell.length_a   1.000
_cell.length_b   1.000
_cell.length_c   1.000
_cell.angle_alpha   90.00
_cell.angle_beta   90.00
_cell.angle_gamma   90.00
#
_symmetry.space_group_name_H-M   'P 1'
#
loop_
_entity.id
_entity.type
_entity.pdbx_description
1 polymer ?
#
loop_
_entity_poly.entity_id
_entity_poly.type
_entity_poly.pdbx_seq_one_letter_code
_entity_poly.pdbx_strand_id
1 'polypeptide(L)' 'MTGVSIQPDKAKVSEVGHIAIARGSSPRVRGTEGSVVGLIVEKDEEIKNMKMLVVTSKYADKWMYIDKNRQLHVEEDV' A
#
# COMPACT_ATOMS: atom_id res chain seq x y z
N MET A 1 -11.81 13.24 -9.75
CA MET A 1 -12.59 12.02 -9.46
C MET A 1 -11.74 11.07 -8.62
N THR A 2 -12.30 10.51 -7.58
CA THR A 2 -11.64 9.52 -6.78
C THR A 2 -11.90 8.12 -7.35
N GLY A 3 -10.91 7.25 -7.27
CA GLY A 3 -11.03 5.89 -7.72
C GLY A 3 -10.38 4.93 -6.74
N VAL A 4 -10.73 3.65 -6.86
CA VAL A 4 -10.17 2.59 -6.05
C VAL A 4 -9.59 1.53 -6.97
N SER A 5 -8.35 1.14 -6.74
CA SER A 5 -7.67 0.07 -7.49
C SER A 5 -7.19 -0.99 -6.53
N ILE A 6 -7.51 -2.25 -6.81
CA ILE A 6 -7.01 -3.39 -6.03
C ILE A 6 -6.18 -4.25 -6.98
N GLN A 7 -4.91 -4.42 -6.67
CA GLN A 7 -3.97 -5.12 -7.54
C GLN A 7 -3.25 -6.23 -6.77
N PRO A 8 -2.94 -7.36 -7.44
CA PRO A 8 -2.13 -8.40 -6.80
C PRO A 8 -0.68 -7.93 -6.65
N ASP A 9 -0.10 -8.22 -5.51
CA ASP A 9 1.30 -8.01 -5.14
C ASP A 9 1.76 -6.55 -5.07
N LYS A 10 1.51 -5.74 -6.07
CA LYS A 10 1.94 -4.34 -6.08
C LYS A 10 0.82 -3.43 -6.58
N ALA A 11 0.66 -2.30 -5.92
CA ALA A 11 -0.27 -1.28 -6.36
C ALA A 11 0.41 0.09 -6.29
N LYS A 12 0.11 0.93 -7.26
CA LYS A 12 0.67 2.27 -7.34
C LYS A 12 -0.43 3.26 -7.69
N VAL A 13 -0.43 4.40 -7.02
CA VAL A 13 -1.34 5.49 -7.34
C VAL A 13 -0.55 6.78 -7.54
N SER A 14 -0.89 7.51 -8.57
CA SER A 14 -0.24 8.79 -8.89
C SER A 14 -1.22 9.96 -8.90
N GLU A 15 -2.45 9.73 -8.47
CA GLU A 15 -3.48 10.78 -8.44
C GLU A 15 -3.92 11.06 -7.01
N VAL A 16 -4.03 12.34 -6.67
CA VAL A 16 -4.53 12.77 -5.38
C VAL A 16 -5.98 12.32 -5.21
N GLY A 17 -6.31 11.82 -4.03
CA GLY A 17 -7.67 11.37 -3.73
C GLY A 17 -8.01 9.96 -4.23
N HIS A 18 -7.04 9.28 -4.82
CA HIS A 18 -7.22 7.90 -5.28
C HIS A 18 -6.86 6.91 -4.16
N ILE A 19 -7.42 5.71 -4.23
CA ILE A 19 -7.13 4.65 -3.26
C ILE A 19 -6.53 3.46 -4.02
N ALA A 20 -5.36 3.02 -3.61
CA ALA A 20 -4.70 1.85 -4.19
C ALA A 20 -4.45 0.81 -3.12
N ILE A 21 -4.86 -0.43 -3.39
CA ILE A 21 -4.71 -1.54 -2.45
C ILE A 21 -3.91 -2.65 -3.13
N ALA A 22 -2.84 -3.11 -2.48
CA ALA A 22 -2.11 -4.27 -2.91
C ALA A 22 -2.47 -5.45 -2.01
N ARG A 23 -2.68 -6.61 -2.60
CA ARG A 23 -3.01 -7.81 -1.85
C ARG A 23 -2.13 -8.97 -2.29
N GLY A 24 -1.74 -9.82 -1.35
CA GLY A 24 -0.88 -10.96 -1.63
C GLY A 24 -0.10 -11.38 -0.40
N SER A 25 0.89 -12.26 -0.58
CA SER A 25 1.71 -12.75 0.53
C SER A 25 2.71 -11.70 1.01
N SER A 26 3.17 -10.83 0.11
CA SER A 26 4.11 -9.75 0.42
C SER A 26 3.73 -8.51 -0.38
N PRO A 27 2.57 -7.89 -0.10
CA PRO A 27 2.10 -6.77 -0.91
C PRO A 27 2.94 -5.51 -0.67
N ARG A 28 3.02 -4.67 -1.71
CA ARG A 28 3.72 -3.39 -1.67
C ARG A 28 2.87 -2.33 -2.34
N VAL A 29 2.87 -1.13 -1.77
CA VAL A 29 2.12 -0.01 -2.32
C VAL A 29 3.01 1.22 -2.43
N ARG A 30 2.65 2.08 -3.37
CA ARG A 30 3.31 3.35 -3.58
C ARG A 30 2.23 4.37 -3.97
N GLY A 31 2.27 5.53 -3.36
CA GLY A 31 1.28 6.56 -3.65
C GLY A 31 1.84 7.96 -3.58
N THR A 32 1.15 8.88 -4.24
CA THR A 32 1.46 10.29 -4.13
C THR A 32 0.84 10.87 -2.86
N GLU A 33 1.35 11.99 -2.39
CA GLU A 33 0.79 12.67 -1.22
C GLU A 33 -0.69 12.99 -1.45
N GLY A 34 -1.52 12.74 -0.45
CA GLY A 34 -2.96 12.99 -0.55
C GLY A 34 -3.76 11.81 -1.09
N SER A 35 -3.11 10.70 -1.39
CA SER A 35 -3.79 9.46 -1.75
C SER A 35 -3.87 8.53 -0.55
N VAL A 36 -4.67 7.47 -0.67
CA VAL A 36 -4.75 6.41 0.34
C VAL A 36 -4.18 5.14 -0.25
N VAL A 37 -3.34 4.46 0.51
CA VAL A 37 -2.79 3.17 0.10
C VAL A 37 -3.14 2.12 1.14
N GLY A 38 -3.36 0.89 0.69
CA GLY A 38 -3.71 -0.22 1.55
C GLY A 38 -2.90 -1.46 1.22
N LEU A 39 -2.62 -2.23 2.26
CA LEU A 39 -1.88 -3.47 2.17
C LEU A 39 -2.72 -4.57 2.79
N ILE A 40 -3.01 -5.61 2.04
CA ILE A 40 -3.73 -6.78 2.52
C ILE A 40 -2.81 -7.98 2.39
N VAL A 41 -2.39 -8.52 3.52
CA VAL A 41 -1.53 -9.70 3.55
C VAL A 41 -2.38 -10.95 3.59
N GLU A 42 -2.20 -11.81 2.61
CA GLU A 42 -2.96 -13.05 2.48
C GLU A 42 -2.02 -14.25 2.48
N LYS A 43 -2.48 -15.34 3.09
CA LYS A 43 -1.77 -16.60 3.06
C LYS A 43 -2.78 -17.73 3.17
N ASP A 44 -2.64 -18.75 2.33
CA ASP A 44 -3.50 -19.92 2.34
C ASP A 44 -4.99 -19.56 2.20
N GLU A 45 -5.28 -18.61 1.32
CA GLU A 45 -6.63 -18.11 1.03
C GLU A 45 -7.29 -17.37 2.20
N GLU A 46 -6.52 -17.01 3.20
CA GLU A 46 -6.99 -16.21 4.33
C GLU A 46 -6.29 -14.87 4.38
N ILE A 47 -7.04 -13.84 4.81
CA ILE A 47 -6.45 -12.54 5.07
C ILE A 47 -5.84 -12.60 6.47
N LYS A 48 -4.53 -12.40 6.56
CA LYS A 48 -3.79 -12.47 7.82
C LYS A 48 -3.57 -11.09 8.44
N ASN A 49 -3.55 -10.05 7.61
CA ASN A 49 -3.20 -8.73 8.10
C ASN A 49 -3.66 -7.68 7.10
N MET A 50 -3.88 -6.46 7.58
CA MET A 50 -4.15 -5.34 6.67
C MET A 50 -3.75 -4.03 7.32
N LYS A 51 -3.42 -3.06 6.49
CA LYS A 51 -3.15 -1.70 6.94
C LYS A 51 -3.50 -0.73 5.82
N MET A 52 -4.17 0.35 6.19
CA MET A 52 -4.46 1.45 5.26
C MET A 52 -3.94 2.75 5.86
N LEU A 53 -3.45 3.62 5.01
CA LEU A 53 -2.93 4.91 5.46
C LEU A 53 -3.09 5.98 4.39
N VAL A 54 -3.16 7.22 4.85
CA VAL A 54 -3.10 8.38 3.97
C VAL A 54 -1.63 8.69 3.73
N VAL A 55 -1.25 8.84 2.46
CA VAL A 55 0.13 9.13 2.12
C VAL A 55 0.45 10.58 2.44
N THR A 56 1.45 10.78 3.29
CA THR A 56 1.96 12.10 3.63
C THR A 56 3.27 12.34 2.90
N SER A 57 3.79 13.56 2.99
CA SER A 57 5.06 13.91 2.33
C SER A 57 6.21 12.98 2.73
N LYS A 58 6.17 12.46 3.95
CA LYS A 58 7.20 11.54 4.45
C LYS A 58 7.27 10.23 3.66
N TYR A 59 6.12 9.75 3.18
CA TYR A 59 6.01 8.46 2.49
C TYR A 59 5.72 8.59 1.00
N ALA A 60 5.57 9.81 0.49
CA ALA A 60 5.17 10.04 -0.89
C ALA A 60 6.15 9.42 -1.89
N ASP A 61 5.59 8.72 -2.87
CA ASP A 61 6.32 8.12 -3.99
C ASP A 61 7.40 7.11 -3.57
N LYS A 62 7.16 6.43 -2.45
CA LYS A 62 8.04 5.37 -1.95
C LYS A 62 7.26 4.07 -1.82
N TRP A 63 7.90 2.97 -2.18
CA TRP A 63 7.30 1.66 -1.98
C TRP A 63 7.25 1.34 -0.49
N MET A 64 6.09 0.87 -0.03
CA MET A 64 5.85 0.57 1.38
C MET A 64 5.32 -0.86 1.51
N TYR A 65 5.66 -1.49 2.63
CA TYR A 65 5.15 -2.80 2.98
C TYR A 65 5.00 -2.90 4.49
N ILE A 66 4.32 -3.93 4.97
CA ILE A 66 4.18 -4.17 6.41
C ILE A 66 4.80 -5.52 6.76
N ASP A 67 5.29 -5.61 8.00
CA ASP A 67 5.82 -6.86 8.53
C ASP A 67 4.71 -7.66 9.25
N LYS A 68 5.07 -8.78 9.84
CA LYS A 68 4.12 -9.64 10.55
C LYS A 68 3.46 -8.97 11.75
N ASN A 69 4.06 -7.90 12.26
CA ASN A 69 3.54 -7.13 13.39
C ASN A 69 2.77 -5.90 12.96
N ARG A 70 2.44 -5.78 11.67
CA ARG A 70 1.77 -4.64 11.04
C ARG A 70 2.57 -3.34 11.14
N GLN A 71 3.89 -3.44 11.30
CA GLN A 71 4.76 -2.26 11.27
C GLN A 71 5.04 -1.86 9.84
N LEU A 72 4.84 -0.59 9.55
CA LEU A 72 5.08 -0.06 8.21
C LEU A 72 6.57 0.11 7.95
N HIS A 73 7.00 -0.36 6.78
CA HIS A 73 8.37 -0.20 6.31
C HIS A 73 8.36 0.48 4.96
N VAL A 74 9.36 1.30 4.72
CA VAL A 74 9.53 2.03 3.47
C VAL A 74 10.80 1.52 2.80
N GLU A 75 10.68 1.14 1.52
CA GLU A 75 11.85 0.82 0.74
C GLU A 75 12.50 2.12 0.29
N GLU A 76 13.76 2.29 0.61
CA GLU A 76 14.49 3.44 0.15
C GLU A 76 15.24 3.09 -1.11
N ASP A 77 15.09 3.93 -2.12
CA ASP A 77 15.87 3.81 -3.33
C ASP A 77 17.28 4.30 -3.04
N VAL A 78 18.23 3.46 -3.29
CA VAL A 78 19.64 3.79 -3.09
C VAL A 78 20.25 4.25 -4.39
#